data_bdf494112592acd0c128f163d5d166ab
#
_entry.id   bdf494112592acd0c128f163d5d166ab
#
_cell.length_a   1.000
_cell.length_b   1.000
_cell.length_c   1.000
_cell.angle_alpha   90.00
_cell.angle_beta   90.00
_cell.angle_gamma   90.00
#
_symmetry.space_group_name_H-M   'P 1'
#
loop_
_entity.id
_entity.type
_entity.pdbx_description
1 polymer ?
#
loop_
_entity_poly.entity_id
_entity_poly.type
_entity_poly.pdbx_seq_one_letter_code
_entity_poly.pdbx_strand_id
1 'polypeptide(L)'
;DFWAPLNRHLPYMPEYLGDGYCFFLPDIIYQIGSPGRSAIQCIMPGIEKLRELGYADTSKLGIWGHSWSGYQTAYILSKINNFKAGVAGAPVGNMTSAYSGIRLGSGLARQFQYEKQQSRIGGNLWDSLDNYIDNSPIFHAPTMNTPLLIMHGDMDDAVPWEQGVELYLSLRRLAKPAILLQYRGEPHWPNKYPNKLDYSIRMKQFFDHYLLGKPAPDWINQGIEYWGN
;
A
#
# COMPACT_ATOMS: atom_id res chain seq x y z
N ASP A 1 -8.46 -23.81 15.37
CA ASP A 1 -9.51 -22.81 15.54
C ASP A 1 -10.02 -22.35 14.18
N PHE A 2 -11.27 -22.72 13.85
CA PHE A 2 -11.97 -22.28 12.64
C PHE A 2 -12.26 -20.75 12.62
N TRP A 3 -11.98 -20.08 13.69
CA TRP A 3 -12.12 -18.65 13.89
C TRP A 3 -10.75 -18.01 14.01
N ALA A 4 -9.94 -18.05 12.93
CA ALA A 4 -8.79 -17.17 12.88
C ALA A 4 -9.31 -15.74 13.08
N PRO A 5 -8.83 -14.98 14.08
CA PRO A 5 -9.25 -13.61 14.25
C PRO A 5 -8.93 -12.86 12.98
N LEU A 6 -9.82 -11.97 12.55
CA LEU A 6 -9.57 -11.05 11.43
C LEU A 6 -8.16 -10.50 11.57
N ASN A 7 -7.33 -10.75 10.58
CA ASN A 7 -5.99 -10.19 10.54
C ASN A 7 -6.10 -8.67 10.51
N ARG A 8 -5.22 -8.01 11.25
CA ARG A 8 -5.31 -6.56 11.48
C ARG A 8 -5.14 -5.72 10.21
N HIS A 9 -4.51 -6.30 9.19
CA HIS A 9 -4.08 -5.58 8.00
C HIS A 9 -4.11 -6.43 6.72
N LEU A 10 -4.46 -7.71 6.83
CA LEU A 10 -4.50 -8.67 5.71
C LEU A 10 -5.93 -8.86 5.20
N PRO A 11 -6.12 -9.11 3.91
CA PRO A 11 -7.39 -9.61 3.38
C PRO A 11 -7.77 -10.91 4.10
N TYR A 12 -9.04 -11.05 4.43
CA TYR A 12 -9.55 -12.31 4.97
C TYR A 12 -9.68 -13.33 3.82
N MET A 13 -8.60 -14.06 3.55
CA MET A 13 -8.47 -14.92 2.38
C MET A 13 -9.66 -15.87 2.14
N PRO A 14 -10.25 -16.56 3.15
CA PRO A 14 -11.38 -17.44 2.91
C PRO A 14 -12.57 -16.76 2.23
N GLU A 15 -12.87 -15.52 2.60
CA GLU A 15 -13.97 -14.74 2.00
C GLU A 15 -13.67 -14.39 0.54
N TYR A 16 -12.45 -13.92 0.25
CA TYR A 16 -12.05 -13.59 -1.11
C TYR A 16 -12.02 -14.82 -2.01
N LEU A 17 -11.45 -15.94 -1.53
CA LEU A 17 -11.41 -17.20 -2.29
C LEU A 17 -12.82 -17.73 -2.58
N GLY A 18 -13.74 -17.59 -1.62
CA GLY A 18 -15.16 -17.95 -1.79
C GLY A 18 -15.86 -17.13 -2.88
N ASP A 19 -15.42 -15.90 -3.12
CA ASP A 19 -15.93 -14.99 -4.16
C ASP A 19 -15.16 -15.10 -5.49
N GLY A 20 -14.29 -16.10 -5.65
CA GLY A 20 -13.58 -16.36 -6.90
C GLY A 20 -12.28 -15.57 -7.10
N TYR A 21 -11.76 -14.92 -6.07
CA TYR A 21 -10.42 -14.33 -6.12
C TYR A 21 -9.34 -15.42 -6.04
N CYS A 22 -8.16 -15.12 -6.58
CA CYS A 22 -6.95 -15.86 -6.27
C CYS A 22 -5.88 -14.93 -5.70
N PHE A 23 -4.98 -15.49 -4.89
CA PHE A 23 -3.88 -14.76 -4.28
C PHE A 23 -2.55 -15.22 -4.86
N PHE A 24 -1.73 -14.23 -5.21
CA PHE A 24 -0.35 -14.45 -5.63
C PHE A 24 0.56 -13.69 -4.67
N LEU A 25 1.44 -14.42 -3.98
CA LEU A 25 2.34 -13.90 -2.96
C LEU A 25 3.79 -14.22 -3.35
N PRO A 26 4.40 -13.41 -4.23
CA PRO A 26 5.76 -13.67 -4.70
C PRO A 26 6.81 -13.23 -3.69
N ASP A 27 7.94 -13.92 -3.67
CA ASP A 27 9.16 -13.44 -3.03
C ASP A 27 9.81 -12.34 -3.88
N ILE A 28 10.45 -11.38 -3.20
CA ILE A 28 11.15 -10.28 -3.87
C ILE A 28 12.65 -10.41 -3.66
N ILE A 29 13.39 -10.50 -4.76
CA ILE A 29 14.85 -10.44 -4.78
C ILE A 29 15.26 -8.99 -5.02
N TYR A 30 15.94 -8.38 -4.04
CA TYR A 30 16.27 -6.97 -4.09
C TYR A 30 17.62 -6.67 -4.71
N GLN A 31 17.65 -5.66 -5.54
CA GLN A 31 18.87 -4.96 -5.97
C GLN A 31 19.08 -3.71 -5.11
N ILE A 32 20.31 -3.52 -4.64
CA ILE A 32 20.69 -2.31 -3.90
C ILE A 32 20.46 -1.07 -4.79
N GLY A 33 19.88 -0.02 -4.23
CA GLY A 33 19.53 1.21 -4.92
C GLY A 33 18.18 1.20 -5.64
N SER A 34 17.55 0.04 -5.80
CA SER A 34 16.33 -0.10 -6.63
C SER A 34 15.26 -1.00 -6.01
N PRO A 35 14.85 -0.80 -4.73
CA PRO A 35 13.89 -1.68 -4.08
C PRO A 35 12.53 -1.73 -4.76
N GLY A 36 12.03 -0.59 -5.25
CA GLY A 36 10.75 -0.55 -5.94
C GLY A 36 10.78 -1.25 -7.30
N ARG A 37 11.85 -1.04 -8.09
CA ARG A 37 12.04 -1.73 -9.36
C ARG A 37 12.22 -3.24 -9.16
N SER A 38 12.89 -3.65 -8.09
CA SER A 38 13.04 -5.06 -7.72
C SER A 38 11.70 -5.74 -7.52
N ALA A 39 10.75 -5.07 -6.85
CA ALA A 39 9.40 -5.59 -6.69
C ALA A 39 8.69 -5.78 -8.05
N ILE A 40 8.77 -4.80 -8.96
CA ILE A 40 8.21 -4.93 -10.32
C ILE A 40 8.81 -6.13 -11.06
N GLN A 41 10.14 -6.28 -11.02
CA GLN A 41 10.85 -7.36 -11.72
C GLN A 41 10.51 -8.77 -11.22
N CYS A 42 10.08 -8.91 -9.96
CA CYS A 42 9.64 -10.19 -9.41
C CYS A 42 8.14 -10.43 -9.63
N ILE A 43 7.32 -9.40 -9.48
CA ILE A 43 5.85 -9.54 -9.53
C ILE A 43 5.34 -9.70 -10.97
N MET A 44 5.79 -8.85 -11.90
CA MET A 44 5.23 -8.83 -13.25
C MET A 44 5.46 -10.13 -14.04
N PRO A 45 6.67 -10.74 -14.03
CA PRO A 45 6.86 -12.04 -14.67
C PRO A 45 6.00 -13.15 -14.05
N GLY A 46 5.77 -13.12 -12.74
CA GLY A 46 4.90 -14.07 -12.07
C GLY A 46 3.43 -13.93 -12.51
N ILE A 47 2.93 -12.70 -12.63
CA ILE A 47 1.58 -12.44 -13.17
C ILE A 47 1.47 -12.95 -14.62
N GLU A 48 2.47 -12.70 -15.45
CA GLU A 48 2.48 -13.18 -16.83
C GLU A 48 2.47 -14.71 -16.88
N LYS A 49 3.22 -15.36 -16.00
CA LYS A 49 3.22 -16.82 -15.90
C LYS A 49 1.86 -17.38 -15.48
N LEU A 50 1.19 -16.73 -14.53
CA LEU A 50 -0.17 -17.12 -14.12
C LEU A 50 -1.18 -16.94 -15.27
N ARG A 51 -1.03 -15.90 -16.09
CA ARG A 51 -1.82 -15.67 -17.28
C ARG A 51 -1.62 -16.80 -18.30
N GLU A 52 -0.38 -17.14 -18.62
CA GLU A 52 -0.03 -18.24 -19.54
C GLU A 52 -0.62 -19.58 -19.10
N LEU A 53 -0.63 -19.84 -17.79
CA LEU A 53 -1.17 -21.05 -17.20
C LEU A 53 -2.71 -21.05 -17.10
N GLY A 54 -3.36 -19.94 -17.42
CA GLY A 54 -4.81 -19.82 -17.34
C GLY A 54 -5.37 -19.75 -15.90
N TYR A 55 -4.53 -19.45 -14.90
CA TYR A 55 -4.94 -19.41 -13.49
C TYR A 55 -5.53 -18.07 -13.07
N ALA A 56 -5.26 -17.00 -13.81
CA ALA A 56 -5.69 -15.65 -13.44
C ALA A 56 -6.20 -14.88 -14.65
N ASP A 57 -7.32 -14.19 -14.45
CA ASP A 57 -7.80 -13.15 -15.37
C ASP A 57 -6.99 -11.87 -15.13
N THR A 58 -5.96 -11.65 -15.93
CA THR A 58 -5.09 -10.48 -15.82
C THR A 58 -5.73 -9.17 -16.27
N SER A 59 -6.97 -9.19 -16.75
CA SER A 59 -7.77 -7.98 -16.94
C SER A 59 -8.36 -7.42 -15.65
N LYS A 60 -8.32 -8.19 -14.54
CA LYS A 60 -8.91 -7.90 -13.24
C LYS A 60 -7.88 -7.98 -12.11
N LEU A 61 -6.71 -7.39 -12.30
CA LEU A 61 -5.65 -7.39 -11.30
C LEU A 61 -5.90 -6.35 -10.21
N GLY A 62 -5.89 -6.80 -8.95
CA GLY A 62 -5.74 -5.95 -7.78
C GLY A 62 -4.35 -6.13 -7.17
N ILE A 63 -3.87 -5.11 -6.47
CA ILE A 63 -2.63 -5.19 -5.71
C ILE A 63 -2.87 -4.69 -4.29
N TRP A 64 -2.29 -5.42 -3.33
CA TRP A 64 -2.41 -5.06 -1.92
C TRP A 64 -1.08 -5.22 -1.20
N GLY A 65 -0.83 -4.35 -0.25
CA GLY A 65 0.32 -4.46 0.64
C GLY A 65 0.19 -3.57 1.87
N HIS A 66 0.93 -3.92 2.92
CA HIS A 66 0.97 -3.15 4.15
C HIS A 66 2.41 -2.83 4.53
N SER A 67 2.66 -1.63 5.12
CA SER A 67 3.98 -1.21 5.55
C SER A 67 4.97 -1.15 4.36
N TRP A 68 6.02 -1.93 4.38
CA TRP A 68 6.95 -2.02 3.26
C TRP A 68 6.30 -2.51 1.96
N SER A 69 5.40 -3.49 2.02
CA SER A 69 4.62 -3.89 0.85
C SER A 69 3.54 -2.87 0.46
N GLY A 70 3.10 -2.02 1.40
CA GLY A 70 2.30 -0.82 1.10
C GLY A 70 3.08 0.19 0.26
N TYR A 71 4.34 0.44 0.60
CA TYR A 71 5.26 1.19 -0.24
C TYR A 71 5.39 0.57 -1.64
N GLN A 72 5.66 -0.75 -1.70
CA GLN A 72 5.79 -1.46 -2.99
C GLN A 72 4.53 -1.33 -3.83
N THR A 73 3.34 -1.46 -3.22
CA THR A 73 2.05 -1.25 -3.88
C THR A 73 1.98 0.14 -4.52
N ALA A 74 2.23 1.19 -3.75
CA ALA A 74 2.22 2.56 -4.26
C ALA A 74 3.26 2.79 -5.35
N TYR A 75 4.47 2.27 -5.19
CA TYR A 75 5.52 2.38 -6.19
C TYR A 75 5.15 1.65 -7.50
N ILE A 76 4.65 0.42 -7.42
CA ILE A 76 4.24 -0.35 -8.59
C ILE A 76 3.15 0.40 -9.37
N LEU A 77 2.13 0.91 -8.68
CA LEU A 77 1.04 1.67 -9.30
C LEU A 77 1.51 2.99 -9.91
N SER A 78 2.64 3.54 -9.47
CA SER A 78 3.25 4.72 -10.08
C SER A 78 4.01 4.42 -11.39
N LYS A 79 4.32 3.16 -11.65
CA LYS A 79 5.10 2.72 -12.83
C LYS A 79 4.30 1.82 -13.78
N ILE A 80 3.28 1.11 -13.27
CA ILE A 80 2.53 0.07 -14.00
C ILE A 80 1.04 0.38 -13.93
N ASN A 81 0.39 0.49 -15.08
CA ASN A 81 -1.04 0.83 -15.20
C ASN A 81 -1.96 -0.40 -15.46
N ASN A 82 -1.49 -1.61 -15.22
CA ASN A 82 -2.26 -2.84 -15.51
C ASN A 82 -3.22 -3.23 -14.38
N PHE A 83 -3.09 -2.62 -13.21
CA PHE A 83 -3.94 -2.90 -12.06
C PHE A 83 -5.23 -2.08 -12.11
N LYS A 84 -6.34 -2.68 -11.70
CA LYS A 84 -7.66 -2.02 -11.61
C LYS A 84 -7.89 -1.34 -10.27
N ALA A 85 -7.21 -1.81 -9.22
CA ALA A 85 -7.32 -1.27 -7.88
C ALA A 85 -6.05 -1.58 -7.07
N GLY A 86 -5.71 -0.70 -6.14
CA GLY A 86 -4.66 -0.94 -5.17
C GLY A 86 -5.06 -0.56 -3.76
N VAL A 87 -4.57 -1.31 -2.78
CA VAL A 87 -4.74 -1.01 -1.36
C VAL A 87 -3.37 -0.96 -0.70
N ALA A 88 -3.00 0.20 -0.15
CA ALA A 88 -1.73 0.44 0.53
C ALA A 88 -1.98 0.77 2.00
N GLY A 89 -1.71 -0.19 2.89
CA GLY A 89 -1.75 0.05 4.33
C GLY A 89 -0.43 0.64 4.83
N ALA A 90 -0.50 1.73 5.58
CA ALA A 90 0.66 2.41 6.19
C ALA A 90 1.87 2.53 5.24
N PRO A 91 1.69 3.04 4.00
CA PRO A 91 2.75 3.08 3.01
C PRO A 91 3.80 4.15 3.35
N VAL A 92 5.06 3.89 3.01
CA VAL A 92 6.05 4.97 2.88
C VAL A 92 5.83 5.62 1.50
N GLY A 93 5.30 6.84 1.48
CA GLY A 93 5.04 7.60 0.25
C GLY A 93 6.24 8.39 -0.24
N ASN A 94 7.08 8.84 0.69
CA ASN A 94 8.20 9.74 0.42
C ASN A 94 9.42 9.38 1.31
N MET A 95 10.39 8.71 0.73
CA MET A 95 11.60 8.31 1.47
C MET A 95 12.50 9.48 1.85
N THR A 96 12.40 10.63 1.15
CA THR A 96 13.20 11.80 1.48
C THR A 96 12.75 12.44 2.79
N SER A 97 11.44 12.61 3.00
CA SER A 97 10.88 13.14 4.26
C SER A 97 10.94 12.12 5.41
N ALA A 98 10.77 10.82 5.08
CA ALA A 98 10.80 9.77 6.08
C ALA A 98 12.21 9.43 6.61
N TYR A 99 13.27 9.75 5.85
CA TYR A 99 14.65 9.38 6.13
C TYR A 99 15.14 9.83 7.51
N SER A 100 14.92 11.10 7.86
CA SER A 100 15.37 11.68 9.13
C SER A 100 14.36 11.52 10.27
N GLY A 101 13.42 10.62 10.15
CA GLY A 101 12.45 10.31 11.18
C GLY A 101 12.97 9.38 12.27
N ILE A 102 12.15 9.22 13.31
CA ILE A 102 12.39 8.31 14.44
C ILE A 102 11.24 7.29 14.48
N ARG A 103 11.56 6.03 14.77
CA ARG A 103 10.56 5.04 15.16
C ARG A 103 10.14 5.33 16.60
N LEU A 104 9.00 5.93 16.81
CA LEU A 104 8.55 6.40 18.13
C LEU A 104 8.48 5.26 19.15
N GLY A 105 8.05 4.08 18.75
CA GLY A 105 7.96 2.92 19.64
C GLY A 105 9.30 2.40 20.16
N SER A 106 10.43 2.73 19.50
CA SER A 106 11.76 2.24 19.90
C SER A 106 12.81 3.32 20.10
N GLY A 107 12.53 4.56 19.69
CA GLY A 107 13.49 5.67 19.70
C GLY A 107 14.61 5.58 18.65
N LEU A 108 14.57 4.58 17.75
CA LEU A 108 15.61 4.38 16.75
C LEU A 108 15.46 5.34 15.58
N ALA A 109 16.58 5.97 15.16
CA ALA A 109 16.65 6.73 13.92
C ALA A 109 16.36 5.81 12.72
N ARG A 110 15.68 6.32 11.70
CA ARG A 110 15.24 5.52 10.55
C ARG A 110 16.31 5.38 9.46
N GLN A 111 17.35 6.20 9.46
CA GLN A 111 18.37 6.30 8.42
C GLN A 111 18.96 4.96 8.02
N PHE A 112 19.44 4.17 8.99
CA PHE A 112 20.05 2.85 8.72
C PHE A 112 19.10 1.88 8.00
N GLN A 113 17.77 2.00 8.26
CA GLN A 113 16.75 1.18 7.63
C GLN A 113 16.66 1.49 6.13
N TYR A 114 16.74 2.76 5.76
CA TYR A 114 16.74 3.18 4.35
C TYR A 114 18.06 2.84 3.66
N GLU A 115 19.19 3.11 4.30
CA GLU A 115 20.50 2.93 3.69
C GLU A 115 20.84 1.47 3.40
N LYS A 116 20.77 0.62 4.43
CA LYS A 116 21.40 -0.71 4.42
C LYS A 116 20.50 -1.88 4.81
N GLN A 117 19.32 -1.61 5.38
CA GLN A 117 18.40 -2.67 5.79
C GLN A 117 17.25 -2.87 4.80
N GLN A 118 16.00 -2.68 5.26
CA GLN A 118 14.79 -3.02 4.51
C GLN A 118 14.73 -2.32 3.14
N SER A 119 15.07 -1.05 3.08
CA SER A 119 14.95 -0.25 1.86
C SER A 119 16.11 -0.40 0.89
N ARG A 120 17.30 -0.71 1.39
CA ARG A 120 18.49 -1.00 0.57
C ARG A 120 18.78 0.06 -0.50
N ILE A 121 18.61 1.36 -0.15
CA ILE A 121 18.90 2.46 -1.09
C ILE A 121 20.40 2.54 -1.42
N GLY A 122 21.26 2.04 -0.53
CA GLY A 122 22.69 1.87 -0.80
C GLY A 122 23.56 3.04 -0.37
N GLY A 123 23.00 4.13 0.12
CA GLY A 123 23.73 5.27 0.63
C GLY A 123 22.83 6.20 1.45
N ASN A 124 23.41 7.20 2.10
CA ASN A 124 22.66 8.22 2.80
C ASN A 124 21.91 9.16 1.82
N LEU A 125 21.01 9.98 2.37
CA LEU A 125 20.13 10.82 1.55
C LEU A 125 20.89 11.78 0.64
N TRP A 126 22.00 12.35 1.11
CA TRP A 126 22.76 13.37 0.37
C TRP A 126 23.64 12.77 -0.72
N ASP A 127 24.23 11.58 -0.47
CA ASP A 127 25.10 10.89 -1.44
C ASP A 127 24.30 10.13 -2.51
N SER A 128 23.04 9.80 -2.23
CA SER A 128 22.19 8.94 -3.07
C SER A 128 20.82 9.55 -3.35
N LEU A 129 20.71 10.87 -3.41
CA LEU A 129 19.43 11.59 -3.50
C LEU A 129 18.57 11.10 -4.67
N ASP A 130 19.15 10.84 -5.82
CA ASP A 130 18.42 10.35 -7.00
C ASP A 130 17.75 8.99 -6.71
N ASN A 131 18.40 8.10 -5.95
CA ASN A 131 17.81 6.83 -5.56
C ASN A 131 16.62 7.02 -4.60
N TYR A 132 16.69 7.99 -3.67
CA TYR A 132 15.58 8.33 -2.79
C TYR A 132 14.39 8.88 -3.57
N ILE A 133 14.65 9.76 -4.54
CA ILE A 133 13.62 10.34 -5.42
C ILE A 133 12.99 9.24 -6.29
N ASP A 134 13.81 8.43 -7.00
CA ASP A 134 13.29 7.39 -7.89
C ASP A 134 12.48 6.33 -7.13
N ASN A 135 12.83 6.02 -5.89
CA ASN A 135 12.11 5.04 -5.08
C ASN A 135 10.99 5.65 -4.22
N SER A 136 10.68 6.92 -4.33
CA SER A 136 9.57 7.54 -3.58
C SER A 136 8.34 7.71 -4.47
N PRO A 137 7.24 7.01 -4.20
CA PRO A 137 6.00 7.05 -5.01
C PRO A 137 5.48 8.46 -5.27
N ILE A 138 5.62 9.37 -4.31
CA ILE A 138 5.12 10.75 -4.41
C ILE A 138 5.66 11.51 -5.63
N PHE A 139 6.93 11.30 -6.01
CA PHE A 139 7.52 11.97 -7.17
C PHE A 139 7.00 11.41 -8.50
N HIS A 140 6.35 10.25 -8.47
CA HIS A 140 5.72 9.61 -9.62
C HIS A 140 4.18 9.69 -9.57
N ALA A 141 3.61 10.44 -8.65
CA ALA A 141 2.16 10.61 -8.51
C ALA A 141 1.44 11.04 -9.81
N PRO A 142 2.05 11.86 -10.71
CA PRO A 142 1.40 12.21 -11.99
C PRO A 142 1.04 11.01 -12.86
N THR A 143 1.77 9.91 -12.79
CA THR A 143 1.54 8.70 -13.60
C THR A 143 0.57 7.71 -12.97
N MET A 144 0.20 7.89 -11.69
CA MET A 144 -0.71 6.99 -10.97
C MET A 144 -2.16 7.22 -11.42
N ASN A 145 -2.72 6.29 -12.17
CA ASN A 145 -4.11 6.37 -12.64
C ASN A 145 -5.01 5.28 -12.03
N THR A 146 -4.43 4.26 -11.43
CA THR A 146 -5.16 3.20 -10.73
C THR A 146 -5.77 3.74 -9.44
N PRO A 147 -7.06 3.49 -9.15
CA PRO A 147 -7.66 3.82 -7.86
C PRO A 147 -6.86 3.23 -6.69
N LEU A 148 -6.50 4.08 -5.73
CA LEU A 148 -5.70 3.71 -4.57
C LEU A 148 -6.45 4.00 -3.28
N LEU A 149 -6.67 2.95 -2.49
CA LEU A 149 -7.13 3.04 -1.12
C LEU A 149 -5.92 3.02 -0.19
N ILE A 150 -5.70 4.10 0.54
CA ILE A 150 -4.65 4.21 1.56
C ILE A 150 -5.30 4.02 2.93
N MET A 151 -4.72 3.19 3.77
CA MET A 151 -5.09 3.06 5.18
C MET A 151 -3.92 3.49 6.06
N HIS A 152 -4.18 4.30 7.09
CA HIS A 152 -3.14 4.66 8.05
C HIS A 152 -3.73 4.94 9.44
N GLY A 153 -3.07 4.43 10.48
CA GLY A 153 -3.32 4.82 11.86
C GLY A 153 -2.58 6.11 12.18
N ASP A 154 -3.22 7.04 12.89
CA ASP A 154 -2.60 8.33 13.22
C ASP A 154 -1.65 8.28 14.43
N MET A 155 -1.57 7.12 15.09
CA MET A 155 -0.60 6.80 16.15
C MET A 155 0.45 5.77 15.68
N ASP A 156 0.71 5.74 14.37
CA ASP A 156 1.68 4.80 13.81
C ASP A 156 3.10 5.13 14.28
N ASP A 157 3.71 4.19 15.00
CA ASP A 157 5.05 4.29 15.57
C ASP A 157 6.14 3.73 14.63
N ALA A 158 5.75 3.04 13.56
CA ALA A 158 6.65 2.39 12.61
C ALA A 158 6.81 3.18 11.32
N VAL A 159 5.71 3.61 10.70
CA VAL A 159 5.69 4.49 9.53
C VAL A 159 4.92 5.75 9.90
N PRO A 160 5.56 6.92 9.90
CA PRO A 160 4.87 8.16 10.28
C PRO A 160 3.59 8.38 9.49
N TRP A 161 2.51 8.76 10.17
CA TRP A 161 1.20 9.08 9.59
C TRP A 161 1.30 10.02 8.38
N GLU A 162 2.22 10.98 8.45
CA GLU A 162 2.48 11.96 7.42
C GLU A 162 2.83 11.32 6.07
N GLN A 163 3.39 10.12 6.05
CA GLN A 163 3.71 9.42 4.81
C GLN A 163 2.46 9.06 3.99
N GLY A 164 1.40 8.62 4.66
CA GLY A 164 0.10 8.40 4.04
C GLY A 164 -0.56 9.70 3.59
N VAL A 165 -0.46 10.74 4.41
CA VAL A 165 -1.00 12.08 4.12
C VAL A 165 -0.30 12.73 2.92
N GLU A 166 1.03 12.72 2.88
CA GLU A 166 1.80 13.27 1.75
C GLU A 166 1.39 12.62 0.43
N LEU A 167 1.32 11.29 0.41
CA LEU A 167 0.94 10.53 -0.79
C LEU A 167 -0.50 10.87 -1.21
N TYR A 168 -1.45 10.83 -0.27
CA TYR A 168 -2.86 11.13 -0.53
C TYR A 168 -3.06 12.54 -1.06
N LEU A 169 -2.51 13.56 -0.38
CA LEU A 169 -2.67 14.96 -0.79
C LEU A 169 -2.05 15.24 -2.16
N SER A 170 -0.92 14.61 -2.47
CA SER A 170 -0.30 14.70 -3.79
C SER A 170 -1.20 14.14 -4.88
N LEU A 171 -1.79 12.96 -4.65
CA LEU A 171 -2.74 12.36 -5.58
C LEU A 171 -4.01 13.22 -5.74
N ARG A 172 -4.56 13.73 -4.64
CA ARG A 172 -5.72 14.62 -4.67
C ARG A 172 -5.43 15.93 -5.41
N ARG A 173 -4.26 16.53 -5.20
CA ARG A 173 -3.83 17.75 -5.93
C ARG A 173 -3.79 17.54 -7.43
N LEU A 174 -3.46 16.33 -7.87
CA LEU A 174 -3.37 15.94 -9.28
C LEU A 174 -4.68 15.34 -9.83
N ALA A 175 -5.78 15.44 -9.08
CA ALA A 175 -7.08 14.84 -9.41
C ALA A 175 -7.01 13.32 -9.69
N LYS A 176 -6.12 12.60 -9.01
CA LYS A 176 -5.99 11.15 -9.11
C LYS A 176 -6.98 10.45 -8.19
N PRO A 177 -7.48 9.26 -8.55
CA PRO A 177 -8.45 8.52 -7.75
C PRO A 177 -7.78 7.93 -6.51
N ALA A 178 -7.88 8.61 -5.38
CA ALA A 178 -7.32 8.18 -4.10
C ALA A 178 -8.28 8.43 -2.94
N ILE A 179 -8.32 7.48 -2.03
CA ILE A 179 -9.07 7.56 -0.76
C ILE A 179 -8.10 7.29 0.37
N LEU A 180 -8.17 8.08 1.45
CA LEU A 180 -7.41 7.85 2.68
C LEU A 180 -8.38 7.49 3.81
N LEU A 181 -8.23 6.29 4.35
CA LEU A 181 -8.89 5.86 5.59
C LEU A 181 -7.95 6.12 6.77
N GLN A 182 -8.28 7.10 7.58
CA GLN A 182 -7.62 7.37 8.85
C GLN A 182 -8.30 6.56 9.95
N TYR A 183 -7.54 5.76 10.71
CA TYR A 183 -8.01 5.12 11.91
C TYR A 183 -7.42 5.80 13.14
N ARG A 184 -8.27 6.59 13.83
CA ARG A 184 -7.85 7.43 14.97
C ARG A 184 -7.46 6.59 16.19
N GLY A 185 -6.30 6.91 16.75
CA GLY A 185 -5.74 6.23 17.90
C GLY A 185 -5.32 4.79 17.61
N GLU A 186 -5.11 4.45 16.34
CA GLU A 186 -4.57 3.16 15.95
C GLU A 186 -3.07 3.28 15.59
N PRO A 187 -2.27 2.29 15.96
CA PRO A 187 -0.86 2.22 15.61
C PRO A 187 -0.66 1.76 14.15
N HIS A 188 0.46 1.10 13.88
CA HIS A 188 0.87 0.63 12.55
C HIS A 188 -0.16 -0.22 11.80
N TRP A 189 -1.08 -0.87 12.51
CA TRP A 189 -2.24 -1.57 11.98
C TRP A 189 -3.42 -1.45 12.93
N PRO A 190 -4.66 -1.56 12.47
CA PRO A 190 -5.81 -1.53 13.36
C PRO A 190 -5.73 -2.62 14.45
N ASN A 191 -5.81 -2.20 15.72
CA ASN A 191 -5.81 -3.10 16.88
C ASN A 191 -7.20 -3.29 17.46
N LYS A 192 -7.99 -2.22 17.50
CA LYS A 192 -9.37 -2.28 18.01
C LYS A 192 -10.23 -3.09 17.06
N TYR A 193 -11.01 -4.03 17.60
CA TYR A 193 -11.82 -4.94 16.80
C TYR A 193 -12.77 -4.23 15.81
N PRO A 194 -13.51 -3.16 16.19
CA PRO A 194 -14.35 -2.43 15.25
C PRO A 194 -13.58 -1.89 14.04
N ASN A 195 -12.38 -1.35 14.28
CA ASN A 195 -11.54 -0.80 13.22
C ASN A 195 -10.95 -1.88 12.29
N LYS A 196 -10.61 -3.05 12.87
CA LYS A 196 -10.20 -4.22 12.06
C LYS A 196 -11.33 -4.68 11.13
N LEU A 197 -12.53 -4.76 11.68
CA LEU A 197 -13.72 -5.19 10.92
C LEU A 197 -14.06 -4.18 9.84
N ASP A 198 -14.11 -2.88 10.18
CA ASP A 198 -14.38 -1.81 9.22
C ASP A 198 -13.36 -1.79 8.07
N TYR A 199 -12.07 -1.88 8.38
CA TYR A 199 -11.03 -1.93 7.35
C TYR A 199 -11.15 -3.17 6.47
N SER A 200 -11.41 -4.34 7.04
CA SER A 200 -11.60 -5.58 6.29
C SER A 200 -12.78 -5.47 5.31
N ILE A 201 -13.91 -4.94 5.78
CA ILE A 201 -15.12 -4.72 4.96
C ILE A 201 -14.83 -3.73 3.84
N ARG A 202 -14.22 -2.57 4.13
CA ARG A 202 -13.95 -1.54 3.12
C ARG A 202 -12.94 -2.01 2.08
N MET A 203 -11.90 -2.72 2.48
CA MET A 203 -10.93 -3.31 1.55
C MET A 203 -11.61 -4.29 0.60
N LYS A 204 -12.47 -5.17 1.13
CA LYS A 204 -13.25 -6.12 0.31
C LYS A 204 -14.17 -5.39 -0.66
N GLN A 205 -14.95 -4.42 -0.17
CA GLN A 205 -15.86 -3.62 -1.00
C GLN A 205 -15.12 -2.86 -2.11
N PHE A 206 -13.94 -2.32 -1.81
CA PHE A 206 -13.11 -1.62 -2.77
C PHE A 206 -12.67 -2.55 -3.90
N PHE A 207 -12.13 -3.71 -3.58
CA PHE A 207 -11.77 -4.69 -4.59
C PHE A 207 -12.97 -5.25 -5.35
N ASP A 208 -14.06 -5.56 -4.67
CA ASP A 208 -15.31 -6.05 -5.30
C ASP A 208 -15.84 -5.05 -6.33
N HIS A 209 -15.81 -3.76 -6.03
CA HIS A 209 -16.23 -2.72 -6.95
C HIS A 209 -15.35 -2.70 -8.21
N TYR A 210 -14.04 -2.58 -8.04
CA TYR A 210 -13.13 -2.38 -9.16
C TYR A 210 -12.77 -3.65 -9.94
N LEU A 211 -12.80 -4.83 -9.29
CA LEU A 211 -12.42 -6.09 -9.91
C LEU A 211 -13.62 -6.94 -10.36
N LEU A 212 -14.69 -6.94 -9.58
CA LEU A 212 -15.88 -7.74 -9.88
C LEU A 212 -17.05 -6.92 -10.46
N GLY A 213 -16.91 -5.59 -10.52
CA GLY A 213 -17.97 -4.71 -11.03
C GLY A 213 -19.18 -4.59 -10.10
N LYS A 214 -19.05 -4.92 -8.81
CA LYS A 214 -20.13 -4.72 -7.84
C LYS A 214 -20.43 -3.23 -7.67
N PRO A 215 -21.66 -2.84 -7.33
CA PRO A 215 -22.00 -1.43 -7.07
C PRO A 215 -21.04 -0.80 -6.05
N ALA A 216 -20.62 0.45 -6.32
CA ALA A 216 -19.79 1.19 -5.36
C ALA A 216 -20.63 1.54 -4.13
N PRO A 217 -20.19 1.22 -2.92
CA PRO A 217 -20.80 1.73 -1.71
C PRO A 217 -20.60 3.26 -1.61
N ASP A 218 -21.49 3.95 -0.90
CA ASP A 218 -21.51 5.42 -0.83
C ASP A 218 -20.17 6.03 -0.41
N TRP A 219 -19.46 5.39 0.51
CA TRP A 219 -18.18 5.89 1.01
C TRP A 219 -17.09 5.99 -0.06
N ILE A 220 -17.15 5.20 -1.14
CA ILE A 220 -16.22 5.31 -2.28
C ILE A 220 -16.48 6.59 -3.07
N ASN A 221 -17.74 6.95 -3.27
CA ASN A 221 -18.13 8.08 -4.11
C ASN A 221 -18.20 9.40 -3.34
N GLN A 222 -18.69 9.36 -2.09
CA GLN A 222 -19.01 10.55 -1.30
C GLN A 222 -17.98 10.81 -0.19
N GLY A 223 -17.15 9.78 0.13
CA GLY A 223 -16.29 9.82 1.31
C GLY A 223 -17.08 9.50 2.59
N ILE A 224 -16.44 9.71 3.71
CA ILE A 224 -17.03 9.60 5.04
C ILE A 224 -16.85 10.95 5.71
N GLU A 225 -17.92 11.44 6.32
CA GLU A 225 -17.90 12.71 7.03
C GLU A 225 -16.84 12.65 8.16
N TYR A 226 -15.99 13.67 8.22
CA TYR A 226 -14.99 13.77 9.28
C TYR A 226 -15.67 14.28 10.55
N TRP A 227 -15.89 13.37 11.48
CA TRP A 227 -16.35 13.73 12.83
C TRP A 227 -15.14 14.23 13.63
N GLY A 228 -14.91 15.53 13.58
CA GLY A 228 -14.06 16.21 14.55
C GLY A 228 -14.59 16.00 15.97
N ASN A 229 -13.73 16.12 16.98
CA ASN A 229 -14.17 16.01 18.40
C ASN A 229 -15.19 17.07 18.74
#